data_44e3144a22d8bfc97bc2a90a0100aec3
#
_entry.id   44e3144a22d8bfc97bc2a90a0100aec3
#
_cell.length_a   1.000
_cell.length_b   1.000
_cell.length_c   1.000
_cell.angle_alpha   90.00
_cell.angle_beta   90.00
_cell.angle_gamma   90.00
#
_symmetry.space_group_name_H-M   'P 1'
#
loop_
_entity.id
_entity.type
_entity.pdbx_description
1 polymer ?
#
loop_
_entity_poly.entity_id
_entity_poly.type
_entity_poly.pdbx_seq_one_letter_code
_entity_poly.pdbx_strand_id
1 'polypeptide(L)'
;MKNIESTACVILNYNDADTTISLVRKIGDYKNIEHIVVVDNCSADHSLEKLEKISNEKVVVCQSPRNGGYGFGNNIGVQYAKEHYGAKYVLIANPDVEFEESLVSVLQNKMQQDRSIAVVSANQRGVDGQLKKSGWFLPGKAETILHGEVLCAILLDKIGGRKLGATPQSGWKFVDCVAGSLLMVDADVFLAAGGYDPEMFLYCEESTLGRKMMTLEKKTALYVSESYLHNHSVTISKSYNVKGQREQLLKSTLTYLKKYCDASKFEIHMASVLYKFGTLELMVIKEIKRLFRR
;
A
#
# COMPACT_ATOMS: atom_id res chain seq x y z
N MET A 1 -6.55 16.28 30.47
CA MET A 1 -5.78 15.25 29.77
C MET A 1 -6.32 15.20 28.35
N LYS A 2 -5.53 15.39 27.29
CA LYS A 2 -5.98 15.09 25.93
C LYS A 2 -6.26 13.58 25.88
N ASN A 3 -7.48 13.18 25.52
CA ASN A 3 -7.75 11.77 25.22
C ASN A 3 -6.77 11.35 24.11
N ILE A 4 -5.81 10.51 24.45
CA ILE A 4 -4.92 9.91 23.47
C ILE A 4 -5.81 8.94 22.70
N GLU A 5 -6.05 9.25 21.43
CA GLU A 5 -6.85 8.37 20.56
C GLU A 5 -6.05 7.12 20.24
N SER A 6 -6.65 5.97 20.45
CA SER A 6 -6.00 4.66 20.30
C SER A 6 -5.49 4.42 18.88
N THR A 7 -4.27 3.91 18.80
CA THR A 7 -3.62 3.51 17.53
C THR A 7 -3.27 2.03 17.57
N ALA A 8 -3.74 1.29 16.56
CA ALA A 8 -3.33 -0.09 16.32
C ALA A 8 -2.43 -0.17 15.08
N CYS A 9 -1.55 -1.17 15.05
CA CYS A 9 -0.78 -1.52 13.84
C CYS A 9 -1.35 -2.81 13.23
N VAL A 10 -1.63 -2.80 11.94
CA VAL A 10 -2.05 -3.97 11.16
C VAL A 10 -0.91 -4.42 10.28
N ILE A 11 -0.53 -5.69 10.37
CA ILE A 11 0.53 -6.30 9.56
C ILE A 11 -0.05 -7.51 8.83
N LEU A 12 0.00 -7.48 7.50
CA LEU A 12 -0.49 -8.58 6.67
C LEU A 12 0.64 -9.56 6.35
N ASN A 13 0.49 -10.81 6.77
CA ASN A 13 1.40 -11.90 6.47
C ASN A 13 0.88 -12.78 5.33
N TYR A 14 1.76 -13.20 4.44
CA TYR A 14 1.51 -14.31 3.51
C TYR A 14 2.82 -15.04 3.21
N ASN A 15 2.96 -16.28 3.73
CA ASN A 15 4.13 -17.15 3.55
C ASN A 15 5.47 -16.48 3.94
N ASP A 16 5.47 -15.59 4.94
CA ASP A 16 6.67 -14.84 5.37
C ASP A 16 6.64 -14.50 6.87
N ALA A 17 6.35 -15.51 7.70
CA ALA A 17 6.23 -15.33 9.15
C ALA A 17 7.49 -14.76 9.80
N ASP A 18 8.68 -15.14 9.33
CA ASP A 18 9.93 -14.73 9.97
C ASP A 18 10.15 -13.21 9.83
N THR A 19 9.85 -12.63 8.66
CA THR A 19 9.87 -11.17 8.44
C THR A 19 8.81 -10.47 9.29
N THR A 20 7.59 -11.04 9.33
CA THR A 20 6.48 -10.52 10.15
C THR A 20 6.84 -10.50 11.63
N ILE A 21 7.38 -11.60 12.16
CA ILE A 21 7.84 -11.71 13.57
C ILE A 21 8.93 -10.68 13.89
N SER A 22 9.85 -10.45 12.95
CA SER A 22 10.92 -9.47 13.13
C SER A 22 10.34 -8.06 13.32
N LEU A 23 9.38 -7.66 12.47
CA LEU A 23 8.70 -6.36 12.61
C LEU A 23 7.92 -6.29 13.92
N VAL A 24 7.11 -7.31 14.25
CA VAL A 24 6.32 -7.34 15.49
C VAL A 24 7.21 -7.17 16.72
N ARG A 25 8.38 -7.86 16.77
CA ARG A 25 9.33 -7.71 17.87
C ARG A 25 9.91 -6.30 17.95
N LYS A 26 10.24 -5.68 16.82
CA LYS A 26 10.78 -4.32 16.77
C LYS A 26 9.79 -3.29 17.32
N ILE A 27 8.51 -3.37 16.92
CA ILE A 27 7.50 -2.39 17.30
C ILE A 27 6.71 -2.78 18.57
N GLY A 28 6.97 -3.94 19.12
CA GLY A 28 6.28 -4.46 20.31
C GLY A 28 6.38 -3.53 21.52
N ASP A 29 7.51 -2.86 21.68
CA ASP A 29 7.77 -1.94 22.79
C ASP A 29 7.32 -0.48 22.51
N TYR A 30 6.82 -0.17 21.30
CA TYR A 30 6.36 1.18 20.96
C TYR A 30 5.11 1.54 21.76
N LYS A 31 5.19 2.64 22.54
CA LYS A 31 4.11 3.07 23.45
C LYS A 31 2.94 3.71 22.73
N ASN A 32 3.19 4.27 21.54
CA ASN A 32 2.17 4.91 20.71
C ASN A 32 1.45 3.92 19.74
N ILE A 33 1.77 2.63 19.82
CA ILE A 33 1.02 1.53 19.22
C ILE A 33 0.48 0.69 20.38
N GLU A 34 -0.82 0.76 20.62
CA GLU A 34 -1.45 0.07 21.75
C GLU A 34 -1.69 -1.41 21.45
N HIS A 35 -2.04 -1.73 20.19
CA HIS A 35 -2.31 -3.09 19.75
C HIS A 35 -1.67 -3.37 18.38
N ILE A 36 -1.28 -4.62 18.18
CA ILE A 36 -0.74 -5.11 16.90
C ILE A 36 -1.64 -6.25 16.44
N VAL A 37 -2.24 -6.10 15.27
CA VAL A 37 -3.08 -7.11 14.62
C VAL A 37 -2.30 -7.70 13.46
N VAL A 38 -1.85 -8.94 13.60
CA VAL A 38 -1.22 -9.69 12.53
C VAL A 38 -2.30 -10.50 11.83
N VAL A 39 -2.49 -10.27 10.54
CA VAL A 39 -3.43 -11.03 9.72
C VAL A 39 -2.65 -12.02 8.87
N ASP A 40 -2.81 -13.32 9.14
CA ASP A 40 -2.32 -14.36 8.24
C ASP A 40 -3.29 -14.49 7.07
N ASN A 41 -2.86 -14.13 5.86
CA ASN A 41 -3.69 -14.11 4.66
C ASN A 41 -3.89 -15.52 4.05
N CYS A 42 -4.23 -16.48 4.88
CA CYS A 42 -4.37 -17.89 4.51
C CYS A 42 -3.07 -18.44 3.88
N SER A 43 -1.97 -18.33 4.63
CA SER A 43 -0.66 -18.87 4.22
C SER A 43 -0.72 -20.37 3.96
N ALA A 44 0.01 -20.84 2.96
CA ALA A 44 0.08 -22.23 2.57
C ALA A 44 1.27 -22.98 3.22
N ASP A 45 2.08 -22.27 3.99
CA ASP A 45 3.22 -22.79 4.75
C ASP A 45 2.90 -22.87 6.27
N HIS A 46 3.90 -23.02 7.11
CA HIS A 46 3.75 -23.04 8.57
C HIS A 46 3.72 -21.62 9.21
N SER A 47 3.39 -20.58 8.44
CA SER A 47 3.39 -19.19 8.94
C SER A 47 2.43 -19.01 10.11
N LEU A 48 1.19 -19.48 9.99
CA LEU A 48 0.19 -19.32 11.05
C LEU A 48 0.68 -19.88 12.39
N GLU A 49 1.18 -21.13 12.40
CA GLU A 49 1.70 -21.79 13.60
C GLU A 49 2.86 -21.01 14.25
N LYS A 50 3.72 -20.37 13.45
CA LYS A 50 4.80 -19.52 13.94
C LYS A 50 4.29 -18.23 14.54
N LEU A 51 3.30 -17.60 13.88
CA LEU A 51 2.73 -16.33 14.29
C LEU A 51 1.92 -16.47 15.58
N GLU A 52 1.15 -17.55 15.74
CA GLU A 52 0.40 -17.80 16.98
C GLU A 52 1.27 -17.81 18.23
N LYS A 53 2.54 -18.25 18.12
CA LYS A 53 3.51 -18.29 19.24
C LYS A 53 3.95 -16.91 19.75
N ILE A 54 3.72 -15.85 18.99
CA ILE A 54 4.06 -14.48 19.42
C ILE A 54 2.85 -13.70 19.93
N SER A 55 1.68 -14.32 19.98
CA SER A 55 0.46 -13.70 20.53
C SER A 55 0.63 -13.40 22.02
N ASN A 56 0.19 -12.23 22.45
CA ASN A 56 0.18 -11.78 23.84
C ASN A 56 -0.91 -10.71 24.03
N GLU A 57 -0.91 -9.99 25.16
CA GLU A 57 -1.92 -8.95 25.45
C GLU A 57 -1.93 -7.80 24.42
N LYS A 58 -0.78 -7.49 23.79
CA LYS A 58 -0.64 -6.44 22.78
C LYS A 58 -0.75 -6.95 21.35
N VAL A 59 -0.37 -8.21 21.10
CA VAL A 59 -0.26 -8.82 19.77
C VAL A 59 -1.32 -9.88 19.60
N VAL A 60 -2.20 -9.70 18.64
CA VAL A 60 -3.19 -10.71 18.23
C VAL A 60 -2.89 -11.20 16.81
N VAL A 61 -3.11 -12.48 16.60
CA VAL A 61 -3.02 -13.11 15.28
C VAL A 61 -4.41 -13.58 14.88
N CYS A 62 -4.82 -13.20 13.68
CA CYS A 62 -6.06 -13.69 13.08
C CYS A 62 -5.79 -14.22 11.67
N GLN A 63 -6.54 -15.23 11.26
CA GLN A 63 -6.44 -15.81 9.92
C GLN A 63 -7.58 -15.31 9.04
N SER A 64 -7.26 -14.89 7.82
CA SER A 64 -8.28 -14.63 6.82
C SER A 64 -8.85 -15.93 6.25
N PRO A 65 -10.12 -15.95 5.81
CA PRO A 65 -10.76 -17.18 5.31
C PRO A 65 -10.18 -17.65 3.97
N ARG A 66 -9.40 -16.82 3.30
CA ARG A 66 -8.74 -17.12 2.02
C ARG A 66 -7.65 -16.08 1.76
N ASN A 67 -6.69 -16.41 0.88
CA ASN A 67 -5.83 -15.37 0.31
C ASN A 67 -6.64 -14.53 -0.68
N GLY A 68 -7.16 -13.41 -0.20
CA GLY A 68 -7.93 -12.45 -0.99
C GLY A 68 -7.10 -11.29 -1.55
N GLY A 69 -5.78 -11.33 -1.40
CA GLY A 69 -4.85 -10.26 -1.79
C GLY A 69 -4.61 -9.23 -0.70
N TYR A 70 -3.82 -8.21 -1.04
CA TYR A 70 -3.35 -7.19 -0.11
C TYR A 70 -4.49 -6.44 0.58
N GLY A 71 -5.41 -5.88 -0.22
CA GLY A 71 -6.50 -5.07 0.30
C GLY A 71 -7.47 -5.87 1.17
N PHE A 72 -7.76 -7.12 0.77
CA PHE A 72 -8.69 -7.99 1.50
C PHE A 72 -8.20 -8.29 2.92
N GLY A 73 -6.94 -8.71 3.06
CA GLY A 73 -6.38 -9.03 4.37
C GLY A 73 -6.24 -7.79 5.27
N ASN A 74 -5.80 -6.65 4.72
CA ASN A 74 -5.72 -5.41 5.48
C ASN A 74 -7.10 -4.91 5.95
N ASN A 75 -8.16 -5.08 5.14
CA ASN A 75 -9.52 -4.75 5.56
C ASN A 75 -9.93 -5.54 6.81
N ILE A 76 -9.62 -6.83 6.85
CA ILE A 76 -9.89 -7.70 8.03
C ILE A 76 -9.16 -7.14 9.26
N GLY A 77 -7.87 -6.80 9.10
CA GLY A 77 -7.07 -6.26 10.20
C GLY A 77 -7.59 -4.92 10.71
N VAL A 78 -7.95 -3.98 9.83
CA VAL A 78 -8.51 -2.68 10.21
C VAL A 78 -9.86 -2.83 10.90
N GLN A 79 -10.73 -3.68 10.36
CA GLN A 79 -12.03 -3.99 10.98
C GLN A 79 -11.83 -4.60 12.36
N TYR A 80 -10.95 -5.59 12.51
CA TYR A 80 -10.62 -6.21 13.78
C TYR A 80 -10.12 -5.17 14.80
N ALA A 81 -9.16 -4.34 14.42
CA ALA A 81 -8.61 -3.29 15.28
C ALA A 81 -9.69 -2.31 15.74
N LYS A 82 -10.64 -1.96 14.87
CA LYS A 82 -11.75 -1.08 15.21
C LYS A 82 -12.75 -1.72 16.15
N GLU A 83 -13.19 -2.94 15.85
CA GLU A 83 -14.26 -3.62 16.59
C GLU A 83 -13.82 -4.07 17.98
N HIS A 84 -12.58 -4.58 18.12
CA HIS A 84 -12.11 -5.17 19.36
C HIS A 84 -11.36 -4.18 20.26
N TYR A 85 -10.71 -3.18 19.67
CA TYR A 85 -9.88 -2.22 20.42
C TYR A 85 -10.36 -0.77 20.32
N GLY A 86 -11.42 -0.51 19.54
CA GLY A 86 -11.90 0.85 19.32
C GLY A 86 -10.86 1.77 18.66
N ALA A 87 -9.88 1.20 17.95
CA ALA A 87 -8.79 1.96 17.36
C ALA A 87 -9.32 3.11 16.50
N LYS A 88 -8.86 4.33 16.80
CA LYS A 88 -9.18 5.52 16.01
C LYS A 88 -8.29 5.61 14.80
N TYR A 89 -7.01 5.31 14.97
CA TYR A 89 -6.02 5.27 13.90
C TYR A 89 -5.48 3.86 13.72
N VAL A 90 -5.30 3.46 12.48
CA VAL A 90 -4.68 2.18 12.15
C VAL A 90 -3.47 2.43 11.25
N LEU A 91 -2.31 2.03 11.73
CA LEU A 91 -1.08 1.98 10.94
C LEU A 91 -1.05 0.65 10.18
N ILE A 92 -1.24 0.69 8.87
CA ILE A 92 -1.09 -0.47 7.99
C ILE A 92 0.39 -0.54 7.60
N ALA A 93 1.05 -1.66 7.88
CA ALA A 93 2.47 -1.85 7.64
C ALA A 93 2.74 -3.18 6.94
N ASN A 94 3.54 -3.15 5.88
CA ASN A 94 4.08 -4.39 5.30
C ASN A 94 5.09 -5.02 6.27
N PRO A 95 5.30 -6.35 6.26
CA PRO A 95 6.25 -7.01 7.14
C PRO A 95 7.70 -6.55 6.97
N ASP A 96 8.08 -6.11 5.76
CA ASP A 96 9.43 -5.74 5.34
C ASP A 96 9.73 -4.23 5.43
N VAL A 97 8.99 -3.51 6.29
CA VAL A 97 9.29 -2.10 6.59
C VAL A 97 10.00 -1.95 7.93
N GLU A 98 10.77 -0.88 8.03
CA GLU A 98 11.37 -0.44 9.29
C GLU A 98 11.11 1.04 9.50
N PHE A 99 10.61 1.40 10.67
CA PHE A 99 10.30 2.78 11.05
C PHE A 99 10.53 3.00 12.54
N GLU A 100 10.67 4.25 12.94
CA GLU A 100 10.88 4.62 14.32
C GLU A 100 9.56 5.01 15.01
N GLU A 101 9.51 4.86 16.33
CA GLU A 101 8.33 5.23 17.14
C GLU A 101 7.93 6.70 16.97
N SER A 102 8.93 7.60 16.83
CA SER A 102 8.73 9.01 16.59
C SER A 102 7.88 9.28 15.35
N LEU A 103 8.09 8.53 14.28
CA LEU A 103 7.32 8.67 13.05
C LEU A 103 5.82 8.39 13.28
N VAL A 104 5.50 7.35 14.04
CA VAL A 104 4.09 7.03 14.37
C VAL A 104 3.44 8.21 15.09
N SER A 105 4.14 8.82 16.06
CA SER A 105 3.66 10.01 16.78
C SER A 105 3.43 11.20 15.84
N VAL A 106 4.33 11.42 14.89
CA VAL A 106 4.20 12.51 13.89
C VAL A 106 2.98 12.32 13.02
N LEU A 107 2.76 11.10 12.51
CA LEU A 107 1.61 10.77 11.67
C LEU A 107 0.29 10.94 12.45
N GLN A 108 0.21 10.39 13.66
CA GLN A 108 -0.94 10.50 14.54
C GLN A 108 -1.28 11.96 14.88
N ASN A 109 -0.28 12.75 15.31
CA ASN A 109 -0.48 14.16 15.64
C ASN A 109 -1.03 14.95 14.46
N LYS A 110 -0.57 14.68 13.23
CA LYS A 110 -1.08 15.36 12.03
C LYS A 110 -2.56 15.13 11.82
N MET A 111 -3.02 13.88 11.95
CA MET A 111 -4.43 13.54 11.79
C MET A 111 -5.30 14.09 12.95
N GLN A 112 -4.74 14.18 14.16
CA GLN A 112 -5.40 14.82 15.30
C GLN A 112 -5.58 16.32 15.12
N GLN A 113 -4.60 17.00 14.53
CA GLN A 113 -4.62 18.45 14.28
C GLN A 113 -5.53 18.86 13.13
N ASP A 114 -5.66 18.01 12.11
CA ASP A 114 -6.48 18.28 10.93
C ASP A 114 -7.37 17.06 10.59
N ARG A 115 -8.61 17.10 11.06
CA ARG A 115 -9.62 16.05 10.86
C ARG A 115 -10.11 15.91 9.41
N SER A 116 -9.71 16.82 8.52
CA SER A 116 -9.94 16.65 7.09
C SER A 116 -8.99 15.61 6.48
N ILE A 117 -7.90 15.26 7.16
CA ILE A 117 -6.94 14.25 6.72
C ILE A 117 -7.38 12.88 7.23
N ALA A 118 -7.53 11.92 6.31
CA ALA A 118 -7.92 10.55 6.65
C ALA A 118 -6.84 9.51 6.35
N VAL A 119 -5.81 9.89 5.58
CA VAL A 119 -4.67 9.02 5.24
C VAL A 119 -3.38 9.82 5.33
N VAL A 120 -2.38 9.28 6.01
CA VAL A 120 -1.04 9.86 6.08
C VAL A 120 0.03 8.79 5.90
N SER A 121 1.18 9.20 5.36
CA SER A 121 2.38 8.37 5.29
C SER A 121 3.63 9.26 5.35
N ALA A 122 4.81 8.64 5.26
CA ALA A 122 6.09 9.33 5.15
C ALA A 122 6.84 8.92 3.87
N ASN A 123 7.98 9.56 3.63
CA ASN A 123 8.86 9.15 2.54
C ASN A 123 9.33 7.71 2.73
N GLN A 124 9.34 6.95 1.64
CA GLN A 124 9.90 5.60 1.58
C GLN A 124 11.34 5.65 1.08
N ARG A 125 12.22 4.90 1.73
CA ARG A 125 13.61 4.70 1.30
C ARG A 125 13.84 3.22 1.02
N GLY A 126 14.55 2.92 -0.06
CA GLY A 126 15.01 1.56 -0.33
C GLY A 126 16.29 1.22 0.44
N VAL A 127 16.70 -0.05 0.41
CA VAL A 127 17.97 -0.53 1.00
C VAL A 127 19.21 0.13 0.39
N ASP A 128 19.09 0.68 -0.81
CA ASP A 128 20.12 1.48 -1.50
C ASP A 128 20.23 2.92 -0.95
N GLY A 129 19.48 3.26 0.10
CA GLY A 129 19.42 4.58 0.71
C GLY A 129 18.66 5.62 -0.12
N GLN A 130 18.22 5.29 -1.34
CA GLN A 130 17.52 6.20 -2.23
C GLN A 130 16.05 6.36 -1.85
N LEU A 131 15.55 7.60 -1.91
CA LEU A 131 14.11 7.85 -1.78
C LEU A 131 13.37 7.24 -2.98
N LYS A 132 12.29 6.54 -2.69
CA LYS A 132 11.40 5.94 -3.68
C LYS A 132 10.13 6.80 -3.82
N LYS A 133 9.32 6.51 -4.84
CA LYS A 133 8.03 7.18 -5.03
C LYS A 133 7.12 6.87 -3.84
N SER A 134 6.88 7.88 -3.00
CA SER A 134 6.18 7.71 -1.71
C SER A 134 4.77 8.29 -1.72
N GLY A 135 4.50 9.21 -2.65
CA GLY A 135 3.18 9.79 -2.86
C GLY A 135 3.04 10.32 -4.29
N TRP A 136 1.80 10.41 -4.76
CA TRP A 136 1.49 10.89 -6.12
C TRP A 136 0.06 11.40 -6.22
N PHE A 137 -0.22 12.13 -7.30
CA PHE A 137 -1.57 12.48 -7.70
C PHE A 137 -2.15 11.36 -8.57
N LEU A 138 -3.46 11.17 -8.46
CA LEU A 138 -4.16 10.16 -9.25
C LEU A 138 -3.99 10.44 -10.75
N PRO A 139 -3.53 9.46 -11.52
CA PRO A 139 -3.47 9.61 -12.96
C PRO A 139 -4.88 9.78 -13.56
N GLY A 140 -4.98 10.53 -14.62
CA GLY A 140 -6.19 10.61 -15.42
C GLY A 140 -6.51 9.27 -16.09
N LYS A 141 -7.76 9.11 -16.56
CA LYS A 141 -8.19 7.88 -17.25
C LYS A 141 -7.30 7.56 -18.47
N ALA A 142 -7.05 8.53 -19.33
CA ALA A 142 -6.20 8.35 -20.50
C ALA A 142 -4.75 8.00 -20.11
N GLU A 143 -4.20 8.67 -19.11
CA GLU A 143 -2.86 8.39 -18.58
C GLU A 143 -2.78 6.95 -18.06
N THR A 144 -3.77 6.48 -17.29
CA THR A 144 -3.85 5.11 -16.78
C THR A 144 -3.86 4.09 -17.92
N ILE A 145 -4.58 4.36 -19.01
CA ILE A 145 -4.65 3.50 -20.20
C ILE A 145 -3.29 3.44 -20.90
N LEU A 146 -2.66 4.59 -21.12
CA LEU A 146 -1.37 4.70 -21.83
C LEU A 146 -0.20 4.11 -21.05
N HIS A 147 -0.25 4.05 -19.72
CA HIS A 147 0.75 3.35 -18.89
C HIS A 147 0.80 1.84 -19.15
N GLY A 148 -0.15 1.30 -19.89
CA GLY A 148 -0.13 -0.10 -20.32
C GLY A 148 1.04 -0.44 -21.23
N GLU A 149 1.43 0.49 -22.10
CA GLU A 149 2.52 0.36 -23.07
C GLU A 149 3.80 0.99 -22.52
N VAL A 150 4.96 0.32 -22.69
CA VAL A 150 6.20 0.67 -21.97
C VAL A 150 6.78 1.99 -22.43
N LEU A 151 6.79 2.27 -23.74
CA LEU A 151 7.33 3.53 -24.27
C LEU A 151 6.46 4.71 -23.89
N CYS A 152 5.13 4.56 -23.94
CA CYS A 152 4.18 5.56 -23.48
C CYS A 152 4.36 5.84 -21.97
N ALA A 153 4.51 4.81 -21.16
CA ALA A 153 4.76 4.96 -19.73
C ALA A 153 6.04 5.75 -19.45
N ILE A 154 7.16 5.41 -20.12
CA ILE A 154 8.44 6.13 -20.00
C ILE A 154 8.29 7.60 -20.42
N LEU A 155 7.55 7.86 -21.50
CA LEU A 155 7.33 9.21 -22.00
C LEU A 155 6.48 10.03 -21.04
N LEU A 156 5.37 9.46 -20.56
CA LEU A 156 4.49 10.09 -19.56
C LEU A 156 5.24 10.41 -18.26
N ASP A 157 6.07 9.49 -17.79
CA ASP A 157 6.90 9.71 -16.60
C ASP A 157 7.93 10.85 -16.80
N LYS A 158 8.41 11.06 -18.02
CA LYS A 158 9.34 12.14 -18.35
C LYS A 158 8.66 13.49 -18.57
N ILE A 159 7.52 13.52 -19.28
CA ILE A 159 6.88 14.78 -19.74
C ILE A 159 5.99 15.40 -18.67
N GLY A 160 5.33 14.59 -17.88
CA GLY A 160 4.31 15.23 -17.11
C GLY A 160 3.54 14.43 -16.15
N GLY A 161 4.06 13.45 -15.58
CA GLY A 161 3.39 13.04 -14.36
C GLY A 161 3.13 14.31 -13.57
N ARG A 162 1.94 14.51 -12.96
CA ARG A 162 1.72 15.56 -11.95
C ARG A 162 2.80 15.37 -10.89
N LYS A 163 4.01 15.84 -11.23
CA LYS A 163 5.17 15.74 -10.36
C LYS A 163 4.72 16.45 -9.10
N LEU A 164 4.83 15.79 -7.99
CA LEU A 164 4.93 16.48 -6.72
C LEU A 164 5.87 17.64 -6.99
N GLY A 165 5.35 18.88 -7.08
CA GLY A 165 6.15 20.09 -7.33
C GLY A 165 7.34 20.06 -6.40
N ALA A 166 8.40 20.86 -6.65
CA ALA A 166 9.65 20.79 -5.89
C ALA A 166 9.36 20.41 -4.44
N THR A 167 9.81 19.22 -4.03
CA THR A 167 9.45 18.65 -2.75
C THR A 167 9.94 19.61 -1.69
N PRO A 168 9.09 20.22 -0.81
CA PRO A 168 9.63 20.97 0.30
C PRO A 168 10.65 20.07 0.97
N GLN A 169 11.78 20.60 1.36
CA GLN A 169 12.83 19.84 2.02
C GLN A 169 12.35 19.31 3.38
N SER A 170 11.25 19.84 3.90
CA SER A 170 10.66 19.47 5.18
C SER A 170 9.15 19.73 5.21
N GLY A 171 8.44 19.03 6.11
CA GLY A 171 7.03 19.26 6.39
C GLY A 171 6.09 18.30 5.69
N TRP A 172 4.90 18.77 5.33
CA TRP A 172 3.81 17.98 4.80
C TRP A 172 3.45 18.38 3.38
N LYS A 173 3.09 17.39 2.56
CA LYS A 173 2.51 17.57 1.23
C LYS A 173 1.16 16.89 1.16
N PHE A 174 0.20 17.58 0.54
CA PHE A 174 -1.06 16.93 0.14
C PHE A 174 -0.87 16.22 -1.19
N VAL A 175 -1.34 14.98 -1.24
CA VAL A 175 -1.27 14.08 -2.40
C VAL A 175 -2.59 13.34 -2.51
N ASP A 176 -2.84 12.63 -3.61
CA ASP A 176 -4.03 11.80 -3.72
C ASP A 176 -3.77 10.37 -3.19
N CYS A 177 -2.54 9.90 -3.36
CA CYS A 177 -2.12 8.55 -2.98
C CYS A 177 -0.79 8.58 -2.24
N VAL A 178 -0.61 7.64 -1.33
CA VAL A 178 0.67 7.31 -0.68
C VAL A 178 1.01 5.84 -0.89
N ALA A 179 2.29 5.49 -0.76
CA ALA A 179 2.74 4.10 -0.89
C ALA A 179 2.06 3.19 0.15
N GLY A 180 1.56 2.04 -0.30
CA GLY A 180 0.82 1.10 0.53
C GLY A 180 1.66 0.36 1.58
N SER A 181 3.00 0.43 1.49
CA SER A 181 3.87 -0.33 2.40
C SER A 181 3.86 0.17 3.85
N LEU A 182 3.59 1.46 4.09
CA LEU A 182 3.37 2.03 5.42
C LEU A 182 2.46 3.25 5.30
N LEU A 183 1.27 3.19 5.90
CA LEU A 183 0.35 4.33 5.95
C LEU A 183 -0.54 4.24 7.18
N MET A 184 -0.91 5.39 7.74
CA MET A 184 -1.88 5.48 8.82
C MET A 184 -3.21 5.97 8.26
N VAL A 185 -4.30 5.34 8.68
CA VAL A 185 -5.66 5.69 8.26
C VAL A 185 -6.52 6.04 9.48
N ASP A 186 -7.48 6.93 9.30
CA ASP A 186 -8.62 7.08 10.22
C ASP A 186 -9.53 5.87 10.01
N ALA A 187 -9.66 5.02 11.02
CA ALA A 187 -10.37 3.74 10.91
C ALA A 187 -11.85 3.94 10.55
N ASP A 188 -12.50 4.97 11.12
CA ASP A 188 -13.92 5.23 10.84
C ASP A 188 -14.11 5.64 9.39
N VAL A 189 -13.26 6.54 8.88
CA VAL A 189 -13.32 7.01 7.49
C VAL A 189 -12.97 5.88 6.52
N PHE A 190 -11.94 5.10 6.84
CA PHE A 190 -11.52 3.97 6.02
C PHE A 190 -12.62 2.92 5.87
N LEU A 191 -13.27 2.55 6.98
CA LEU A 191 -14.36 1.57 6.97
C LEU A 191 -15.63 2.13 6.31
N ALA A 192 -15.96 3.40 6.55
CA ALA A 192 -17.08 4.08 5.87
C ALA A 192 -16.88 4.15 4.35
N ALA A 193 -15.63 4.27 3.88
CA ALA A 193 -15.28 4.18 2.47
C ALA A 193 -15.36 2.75 1.90
N GLY A 194 -15.64 1.74 2.74
CA GLY A 194 -15.60 0.33 2.38
C GLY A 194 -14.19 -0.22 2.23
N GLY A 195 -13.18 0.38 2.93
CA GLY A 195 -11.79 -0.07 2.93
C GLY A 195 -11.14 -0.13 1.55
N TYR A 196 -10.20 -1.03 1.37
CA TYR A 196 -9.68 -1.40 0.03
C TYR A 196 -10.74 -2.18 -0.75
N ASP A 197 -10.69 -2.09 -2.10
CA ASP A 197 -11.63 -2.84 -2.94
C ASP A 197 -11.26 -4.34 -2.97
N PRO A 198 -12.14 -5.24 -2.49
CA PRO A 198 -11.83 -6.67 -2.41
C PRO A 198 -11.75 -7.39 -3.77
N GLU A 199 -12.13 -6.73 -4.87
CA GLU A 199 -11.92 -7.24 -6.23
C GLU A 199 -10.48 -7.00 -6.72
N MET A 200 -9.70 -6.17 -6.03
CA MET A 200 -8.29 -5.92 -6.29
C MET A 200 -7.45 -6.90 -5.48
N PHE A 201 -6.90 -7.92 -6.15
CA PHE A 201 -6.00 -8.86 -5.45
C PHE A 201 -4.65 -8.22 -5.14
N LEU A 202 -4.08 -7.49 -6.11
CA LEU A 202 -2.81 -6.79 -6.01
C LEU A 202 -2.76 -5.68 -7.07
N TYR A 203 -2.14 -4.55 -6.75
CA TYR A 203 -2.06 -3.31 -7.55
C TYR A 203 -3.37 -2.50 -7.59
N CYS A 204 -3.23 -1.20 -7.74
CA CYS A 204 -4.28 -0.19 -7.74
C CYS A 204 -4.97 0.05 -6.38
N GLU A 205 -4.57 -0.59 -5.31
CA GLU A 205 -5.14 -0.40 -3.97
C GLU A 205 -5.04 1.06 -3.53
N GLU A 206 -3.88 1.67 -3.68
CA GLU A 206 -3.65 3.07 -3.29
C GLU A 206 -4.47 4.03 -4.17
N SER A 207 -4.61 3.71 -5.46
CA SER A 207 -5.41 4.52 -6.38
C SER A 207 -6.89 4.43 -6.05
N THR A 208 -7.40 3.25 -5.68
CA THR A 208 -8.80 3.10 -5.26
C THR A 208 -9.06 3.80 -3.93
N LEU A 209 -8.14 3.67 -2.96
CA LEU A 209 -8.24 4.37 -1.69
C LEU A 209 -8.22 5.89 -1.89
N GLY A 210 -7.31 6.41 -2.70
CA GLY A 210 -7.24 7.82 -3.04
C GLY A 210 -8.54 8.34 -3.67
N ARG A 211 -9.15 7.61 -4.61
CA ARG A 211 -10.47 7.95 -5.17
C ARG A 211 -11.57 8.00 -4.11
N LYS A 212 -11.60 7.01 -3.21
CA LYS A 212 -12.57 6.95 -2.12
C LYS A 212 -12.41 8.13 -1.16
N MET A 213 -11.16 8.50 -0.82
CA MET A 213 -10.89 9.67 0.02
C MET A 213 -11.37 10.97 -0.65
N MET A 214 -11.12 11.16 -1.94
CA MET A 214 -11.63 12.31 -2.69
C MET A 214 -13.16 12.37 -2.69
N THR A 215 -13.84 11.23 -2.88
CA THR A 215 -15.31 11.16 -2.86
C THR A 215 -15.90 11.54 -1.50
N LEU A 216 -15.17 11.24 -0.41
CA LEU A 216 -15.54 11.61 0.96
C LEU A 216 -15.03 13.00 1.37
N GLU A 217 -14.49 13.79 0.44
CA GLU A 217 -13.87 15.10 0.69
C GLU A 217 -12.77 15.05 1.76
N LYS A 218 -12.10 13.90 1.87
CA LYS A 218 -10.97 13.69 2.77
C LYS A 218 -9.65 13.85 2.04
N LYS A 219 -8.64 14.26 2.80
CA LYS A 219 -7.28 14.50 2.30
C LYS A 219 -6.35 13.35 2.64
N THR A 220 -5.38 13.16 1.77
CA THR A 220 -4.19 12.33 2.00
C THR A 220 -2.97 13.23 2.12
N ALA A 221 -2.09 12.98 3.10
CA ALA A 221 -0.90 13.78 3.30
C ALA A 221 0.37 12.92 3.44
N LEU A 222 1.46 13.39 2.85
CA LEU A 222 2.79 12.78 2.90
C LEU A 222 3.72 13.63 3.76
N TYR A 223 4.34 13.03 4.79
CA TYR A 223 5.40 13.64 5.57
C TYR A 223 6.75 13.45 4.88
N VAL A 224 7.41 14.56 4.53
CA VAL A 224 8.62 14.50 3.70
C VAL A 224 9.92 14.74 4.49
N SER A 225 9.83 15.08 5.78
CA SER A 225 11.01 15.33 6.62
C SER A 225 11.68 14.05 7.12
N GLU A 226 10.94 12.96 7.20
CA GLU A 226 11.44 11.66 7.64
C GLU A 226 11.10 10.58 6.62
N SER A 227 11.75 9.42 6.77
CA SER A 227 11.50 8.28 5.88
C SER A 227 11.56 6.99 6.67
N TYR A 228 10.74 6.03 6.28
CA TYR A 228 10.86 4.65 6.69
C TYR A 228 11.65 3.85 5.65
N LEU A 229 12.30 2.77 6.08
CA LEU A 229 12.96 1.81 5.19
C LEU A 229 11.91 0.81 4.68
N HIS A 230 11.93 0.50 3.39
CA HIS A 230 11.19 -0.60 2.81
C HIS A 230 12.15 -1.54 2.10
N ASN A 231 12.29 -2.71 2.63
CA ASN A 231 13.20 -3.73 2.13
C ASN A 231 12.54 -4.51 0.98
N HIS A 232 12.35 -3.83 -0.15
CA HIS A 232 11.71 -4.31 -1.36
C HIS A 232 12.37 -5.57 -1.91
N SER A 233 12.28 -6.71 -1.29
CA SER A 233 13.03 -7.78 -1.91
C SER A 233 12.36 -9.13 -2.03
N VAL A 234 11.30 -9.44 -1.24
CA VAL A 234 11.12 -10.86 -1.09
C VAL A 234 9.76 -11.40 -1.52
N THR A 235 8.66 -10.77 -1.17
CA THR A 235 7.36 -11.44 -1.28
C THR A 235 6.78 -11.47 -2.71
N ILE A 236 6.75 -10.34 -3.41
CA ILE A 236 6.15 -10.27 -4.77
C ILE A 236 7.04 -10.98 -5.81
N SER A 237 8.35 -10.80 -5.72
CA SER A 237 9.30 -11.42 -6.66
C SER A 237 9.41 -12.94 -6.50
N LYS A 238 9.11 -13.46 -5.31
CA LYS A 238 9.04 -14.91 -5.06
C LYS A 238 7.76 -15.55 -5.59
N SER A 239 6.65 -14.80 -5.62
CA SER A 239 5.32 -15.36 -5.92
C SER A 239 4.95 -15.31 -7.41
N TYR A 240 5.48 -14.37 -8.18
CA TYR A 240 5.10 -14.18 -9.58
C TYR A 240 6.29 -13.88 -10.49
N ASN A 241 6.32 -14.53 -11.67
CA ASN A 241 7.19 -14.10 -12.76
C ASN A 241 6.67 -12.79 -13.40
N VAL A 242 7.46 -12.15 -14.26
CA VAL A 242 7.10 -10.87 -14.92
C VAL A 242 5.74 -10.94 -15.61
N LYS A 243 5.43 -12.05 -16.28
CA LYS A 243 4.15 -12.23 -16.98
C LYS A 243 2.98 -12.24 -16.00
N GLY A 244 3.08 -13.01 -14.92
CA GLY A 244 2.04 -13.09 -13.88
C GLY A 244 1.80 -11.75 -13.17
N GLN A 245 2.88 -11.00 -12.88
CA GLN A 245 2.76 -9.64 -12.33
C GLN A 245 2.00 -8.70 -13.28
N ARG A 246 2.30 -8.75 -14.58
CA ARG A 246 1.65 -7.92 -15.60
C ARG A 246 0.19 -8.32 -15.84
N GLU A 247 -0.12 -9.61 -15.79
CA GLU A 247 -1.49 -10.10 -15.88
C GLU A 247 -2.33 -9.63 -14.68
N GLN A 248 -1.77 -9.69 -13.47
CA GLN A 248 -2.44 -9.20 -12.28
C GLN A 248 -2.62 -7.67 -12.31
N LEU A 249 -1.60 -6.92 -12.74
CA LEU A 249 -1.68 -5.48 -12.93
C LEU A 249 -2.78 -5.11 -13.95
N LEU A 250 -2.83 -5.81 -15.10
CA LEU A 250 -3.88 -5.61 -16.08
C LEU A 250 -5.27 -5.83 -15.47
N LYS A 251 -5.47 -6.94 -14.77
CA LYS A 251 -6.76 -7.27 -14.15
C LYS A 251 -7.22 -6.14 -13.20
N SER A 252 -6.34 -5.71 -12.30
CA SER A 252 -6.64 -4.64 -11.35
C SER A 252 -6.87 -3.31 -12.05
N THR A 253 -6.07 -2.97 -13.08
CA THR A 253 -6.27 -1.74 -13.85
C THR A 253 -7.60 -1.72 -14.59
N LEU A 254 -8.02 -2.82 -15.21
CA LEU A 254 -9.32 -2.87 -15.88
C LEU A 254 -10.48 -2.70 -14.89
N THR A 255 -10.38 -3.32 -13.71
CA THR A 255 -11.36 -3.12 -12.63
C THR A 255 -11.37 -1.66 -12.16
N TYR A 256 -10.19 -1.05 -11.95
CA TYR A 256 -10.05 0.36 -11.56
C TYR A 256 -10.66 1.30 -12.61
N LEU A 257 -10.34 1.12 -13.89
CA LEU A 257 -10.88 1.93 -14.98
C LEU A 257 -12.40 1.84 -15.05
N LYS A 258 -12.94 0.62 -14.90
CA LYS A 258 -14.39 0.38 -14.96
C LYS A 258 -15.13 0.98 -13.76
N LYS A 259 -14.64 0.75 -12.53
CA LYS A 259 -15.35 1.11 -11.29
C LYS A 259 -15.11 2.54 -10.83
N TYR A 260 -13.92 3.09 -11.11
CA TYR A 260 -13.46 4.35 -10.51
C TYR A 260 -13.16 5.47 -11.54
N CYS A 261 -13.09 5.15 -12.82
CA CYS A 261 -12.78 6.12 -13.86
C CYS A 261 -13.90 6.27 -14.92
N ASP A 262 -15.01 5.58 -14.75
CA ASP A 262 -16.14 5.58 -15.72
C ASP A 262 -15.65 5.35 -17.16
N ALA A 263 -14.84 4.30 -17.34
CA ALA A 263 -14.28 3.97 -18.63
C ALA A 263 -15.29 3.22 -19.51
N SER A 264 -15.46 3.67 -20.74
CA SER A 264 -16.28 3.03 -21.76
C SER A 264 -15.73 1.64 -22.14
N LYS A 265 -16.56 0.80 -22.74
CA LYS A 265 -16.13 -0.52 -23.25
C LYS A 265 -14.97 -0.43 -24.22
N PHE A 266 -14.92 0.63 -25.05
CA PHE A 266 -13.84 0.87 -25.98
C PHE A 266 -12.53 1.20 -25.25
N GLU A 267 -12.56 2.08 -24.24
CA GLU A 267 -11.41 2.44 -23.43
C GLU A 267 -10.86 1.23 -22.64
N ILE A 268 -11.74 0.40 -22.10
CA ILE A 268 -11.38 -0.87 -21.44
C ILE A 268 -10.68 -1.81 -22.43
N HIS A 269 -11.21 -1.93 -23.65
CA HIS A 269 -10.58 -2.74 -24.70
C HIS A 269 -9.20 -2.20 -25.08
N MET A 270 -9.07 -0.90 -25.30
CA MET A 270 -7.79 -0.24 -25.58
C MET A 270 -6.77 -0.48 -24.47
N ALA A 271 -7.18 -0.30 -23.20
CA ALA A 271 -6.31 -0.60 -22.06
C ALA A 271 -5.82 -2.06 -22.10
N SER A 272 -6.73 -3.01 -22.34
CA SER A 272 -6.39 -4.44 -22.45
C SER A 272 -5.34 -4.70 -23.54
N VAL A 273 -5.47 -4.09 -24.71
CA VAL A 273 -4.54 -4.23 -25.82
C VAL A 273 -3.16 -3.65 -25.46
N LEU A 274 -3.13 -2.40 -24.96
CA LEU A 274 -1.87 -1.72 -24.61
C LEU A 274 -1.09 -2.45 -23.50
N TYR A 275 -1.78 -2.92 -22.44
CA TYR A 275 -1.14 -3.68 -21.37
C TYR A 275 -0.59 -5.04 -21.83
N LYS A 276 -1.29 -5.74 -22.73
CA LYS A 276 -0.78 -6.99 -23.32
C LYS A 276 0.43 -6.72 -24.22
N PHE A 277 0.37 -5.67 -25.03
CA PHE A 277 1.48 -5.27 -25.87
C PHE A 277 2.72 -4.89 -25.03
N GLY A 278 2.57 -4.02 -24.02
CA GLY A 278 3.65 -3.66 -23.11
C GLY A 278 4.21 -4.86 -22.32
N THR A 279 3.40 -5.90 -22.09
CA THR A 279 3.89 -7.14 -21.50
C THR A 279 4.85 -7.87 -22.46
N LEU A 280 4.53 -7.93 -23.75
CA LEU A 280 5.42 -8.50 -24.77
C LEU A 280 6.72 -7.71 -24.90
N GLU A 281 6.65 -6.37 -24.92
CA GLU A 281 7.83 -5.49 -24.93
C GLU A 281 8.78 -5.80 -23.76
N LEU A 282 8.26 -5.88 -22.53
CA LEU A 282 9.07 -6.20 -21.35
C LEU A 282 9.71 -7.59 -21.43
N MET A 283 9.02 -8.56 -21.97
CA MET A 283 9.58 -9.90 -22.19
C MET A 283 10.74 -9.87 -23.18
N VAL A 284 10.59 -9.16 -24.31
CA VAL A 284 11.63 -8.98 -25.31
C VAL A 284 12.84 -8.23 -24.72
N ILE A 285 12.61 -7.12 -24.02
CA ILE A 285 13.68 -6.34 -23.36
C ILE A 285 14.44 -7.21 -22.36
N LYS A 286 13.76 -8.06 -21.60
CA LYS A 286 14.39 -8.98 -20.65
C LYS A 286 15.27 -10.02 -21.33
N GLU A 287 14.81 -10.60 -22.46
CA GLU A 287 15.61 -11.56 -23.22
C GLU A 287 16.84 -10.90 -23.86
N ILE A 288 16.69 -9.71 -24.42
CA ILE A 288 17.81 -8.92 -24.95
C ILE A 288 18.85 -8.68 -23.84
N LYS A 289 18.44 -8.18 -22.67
CA LYS A 289 19.34 -7.96 -21.53
C LYS A 289 20.03 -9.25 -21.06
N ARG A 290 19.37 -10.40 -21.16
CA ARG A 290 19.96 -11.72 -20.82
C ARG A 290 21.07 -12.12 -21.80
N LEU A 291 20.87 -11.83 -23.09
CA LEU A 291 21.88 -12.11 -24.13
C LEU A 291 23.14 -11.25 -23.98
N PHE A 292 23.00 -9.97 -23.57
CA PHE A 292 24.14 -9.05 -23.37
C PHE A 292 24.82 -9.19 -21.99
N ARG A 293 24.31 -10.01 -21.09
CA ARG A 293 24.96 -10.31 -19.79
C ARG A 293 25.76 -11.62 -19.81
N ARG A 294 25.77 -12.33 -20.94
CA ARG A 294 26.64 -13.47 -21.21
C ARG A 294 27.87 -13.01 -22.02
#